data_d06645883c49aaf37d569493703ba697
#
_entry.id   d06645883c49aaf37d569493703ba697
#
_cell.length_a   1.000
_cell.length_b   1.000
_cell.length_c   1.000
_cell.angle_alpha   90.00
_cell.angle_beta   90.00
_cell.angle_gamma   90.00
#
_symmetry.space_group_name_H-M   'P 1'
#
loop_
_entity.id
_entity.type
_entity.pdbx_description
1 polymer ?
#
loop_
_entity_poly.entity_id
_entity_poly.type
_entity_poly.pdbx_seq_one_letter_code
_entity_poly.pdbx_strand_id
1 'polypeptide(L)'
;MAKSYSNKSLWIVILFFCVFSGCEVRELSSSNESDAEVLSERKIRASSEKQNSHVYIGTGSVQGVYFPIGGVICRLLNRKTYIHRIRCTLESTGGSVYNLRQLREDNFDIVFAQSDWQFNAYEGISTFEKDKPNPNLRAVFALEADPLALIVRQDSEIESFDDLQNRVVSFGYARALQNRIIDDLLKVKKWTSKNFKQIKRINDNQQISEVCSSNVDAVLLLSSSLNDHLKDLDEGCKLKFIAIEGAEVDELVKSKPYYRKSYFSKGEFLDSPKKVSSFGLGATFVAQESTSPKVIYHVVKEVVENFNDFKSLHPSLKKLNKKELPFAGISVPLHPGAIRYYEEIGLLK
;
A
#
# COMPACT_ATOMS: atom_id res chain seq x y z
N MET A 1 -32.51 7.02 50.64
CA MET A 1 -33.66 6.15 50.93
C MET A 1 -33.52 4.87 50.16
N ALA A 2 -33.42 3.80 50.90
CA ALA A 2 -33.16 2.44 50.44
C ALA A 2 -34.38 1.78 49.78
N LYS A 3 -34.16 0.82 48.89
CA LYS A 3 -34.90 -0.46 48.95
C LYS A 3 -34.17 -1.55 48.18
N SER A 4 -33.68 -2.46 48.96
CA SER A 4 -33.24 -3.82 48.59
C SER A 4 -34.45 -4.67 48.19
N TYR A 5 -34.28 -5.56 47.19
CA TYR A 5 -35.11 -6.76 47.05
C TYR A 5 -34.21 -7.98 46.78
N SER A 6 -34.20 -8.83 47.83
CA SER A 6 -33.73 -10.21 47.83
C SER A 6 -34.79 -11.10 47.18
N ASN A 7 -34.40 -12.06 46.35
CA ASN A 7 -35.25 -13.18 46.03
C ASN A 7 -34.46 -14.50 46.05
N LYS A 8 -34.81 -15.32 46.96
CA LYS A 8 -34.33 -16.69 47.21
C LYS A 8 -35.04 -17.63 46.23
N SER A 9 -34.32 -18.41 45.51
CA SER A 9 -34.86 -19.51 44.69
C SER A 9 -34.69 -20.86 45.38
N LEU A 10 -35.79 -21.51 45.47
CA LEU A 10 -36.13 -22.79 46.12
C LEU A 10 -35.56 -23.95 45.30
N TRP A 11 -34.85 -24.89 45.97
CA TRP A 11 -34.41 -26.16 45.43
C TRP A 11 -35.52 -27.20 45.66
N ILE A 12 -36.02 -27.82 44.58
CA ILE A 12 -36.90 -28.97 44.65
C ILE A 12 -36.05 -30.19 44.26
N VAL A 13 -35.84 -31.07 45.24
CA VAL A 13 -35.24 -32.41 45.05
C VAL A 13 -36.41 -33.33 44.73
N ILE A 14 -36.37 -33.95 43.55
CA ILE A 14 -37.27 -35.06 43.21
C ILE A 14 -36.43 -36.33 43.22
N LEU A 15 -36.63 -37.17 44.23
CA LEU A 15 -36.17 -38.56 44.30
C LEU A 15 -37.14 -39.44 43.50
N PHE A 16 -36.66 -40.08 42.47
CA PHE A 16 -37.38 -41.16 41.79
C PHE A 16 -36.69 -42.52 42.06
N PHE A 17 -37.39 -43.34 42.79
CA PHE A 17 -37.09 -44.78 42.94
C PHE A 17 -37.43 -45.49 41.63
N CYS A 18 -36.51 -46.21 41.04
CA CYS A 18 -36.83 -47.24 40.06
C CYS A 18 -36.20 -48.58 40.43
N VAL A 19 -37.07 -49.48 40.54
CA VAL A 19 -36.90 -50.89 40.92
C VAL A 19 -36.31 -51.68 39.74
N PHE A 20 -35.47 -52.60 40.06
CA PHE A 20 -34.85 -53.67 39.24
C PHE A 20 -35.68 -54.19 38.07
N SER A 21 -35.10 -54.19 36.87
CA SER A 21 -35.27 -55.20 35.85
C SER A 21 -34.09 -55.23 34.94
N GLY A 22 -33.48 -56.36 34.71
CA GLY A 22 -32.26 -56.57 33.99
C GLY A 22 -32.31 -56.04 32.56
N CYS A 23 -31.24 -55.38 32.17
CA CYS A 23 -30.96 -55.06 30.78
C CYS A 23 -29.55 -55.49 30.45
N GLU A 24 -29.45 -56.47 29.57
CA GLU A 24 -28.22 -56.94 28.92
C GLU A 24 -27.44 -55.76 28.32
N VAL A 25 -26.15 -55.68 28.65
CA VAL A 25 -25.23 -54.80 27.99
C VAL A 25 -24.93 -55.38 26.60
N ARG A 26 -25.58 -54.84 25.60
CA ARG A 26 -25.19 -55.05 24.21
C ARG A 26 -24.05 -54.08 23.90
N GLU A 27 -22.86 -54.61 23.76
CA GLU A 27 -21.70 -53.88 23.21
C GLU A 27 -22.05 -53.36 21.81
N LEU A 28 -22.15 -52.06 21.66
CA LEU A 28 -22.22 -51.36 20.38
C LEU A 28 -20.80 -51.21 19.82
N SER A 29 -20.32 -52.23 19.12
CA SER A 29 -19.19 -52.12 18.20
C SER A 29 -19.68 -51.58 16.86
N SER A 30 -19.87 -50.26 16.73
CA SER A 30 -20.16 -49.61 15.44
C SER A 30 -19.77 -48.15 15.35
N SER A 31 -18.60 -47.77 15.94
CA SER A 31 -18.11 -46.39 15.85
C SER A 31 -16.91 -46.18 14.91
N ASN A 32 -16.34 -47.25 14.33
CA ASN A 32 -15.12 -47.11 13.53
C ASN A 32 -15.35 -46.90 12.01
N GLU A 33 -16.52 -47.23 11.47
CA GLU A 33 -16.81 -47.03 10.04
C GLU A 33 -17.30 -45.61 9.74
N SER A 34 -18.13 -45.02 10.62
CA SER A 34 -18.62 -43.65 10.43
C SER A 34 -17.51 -42.59 10.57
N ASP A 35 -16.55 -42.78 11.48
CA ASP A 35 -15.43 -41.87 11.68
C ASP A 35 -14.41 -41.93 10.53
N ALA A 36 -14.20 -43.11 9.94
CA ALA A 36 -13.35 -43.28 8.77
C ALA A 36 -13.99 -42.65 7.52
N GLU A 37 -15.28 -42.71 7.37
CA GLU A 37 -16.02 -42.11 6.27
C GLU A 37 -16.07 -40.59 6.40
N VAL A 38 -16.32 -40.04 7.59
CA VAL A 38 -16.26 -38.61 7.89
C VAL A 38 -14.82 -38.03 7.74
N LEU A 39 -13.80 -38.81 8.11
CA LEU A 39 -12.39 -38.43 7.88
C LEU A 39 -12.00 -38.48 6.40
N SER A 40 -12.56 -39.45 5.64
CA SER A 40 -12.37 -39.53 4.20
C SER A 40 -13.07 -38.36 3.48
N GLU A 41 -14.29 -38.05 3.85
CA GLU A 41 -15.02 -36.88 3.32
C GLU A 41 -14.35 -35.55 3.69
N ARG A 42 -13.82 -35.42 4.92
CA ARG A 42 -13.00 -34.24 5.30
C ARG A 42 -11.70 -34.16 4.51
N LYS A 43 -11.01 -35.27 4.24
CA LYS A 43 -9.82 -35.32 3.39
C LYS A 43 -10.16 -35.04 1.93
N ILE A 44 -11.27 -35.50 1.42
CA ILE A 44 -11.76 -35.22 0.06
C ILE A 44 -12.18 -33.74 -0.05
N ARG A 45 -12.89 -33.19 0.95
CA ARG A 45 -13.19 -31.75 1.03
C ARG A 45 -11.93 -30.89 1.14
N ALA A 46 -10.99 -31.24 2.02
CA ALA A 46 -9.70 -30.55 2.13
C ALA A 46 -8.84 -30.69 0.87
N SER A 47 -8.95 -31.79 0.11
CA SER A 47 -8.27 -31.95 -1.18
C SER A 47 -9.00 -31.24 -2.32
N SER A 48 -10.33 -31.10 -2.27
CA SER A 48 -11.10 -30.29 -3.24
C SER A 48 -10.99 -28.78 -2.96
N GLU A 49 -10.84 -28.36 -1.70
CA GLU A 49 -10.51 -26.99 -1.31
C GLU A 49 -9.08 -26.60 -1.72
N LYS A 50 -8.13 -27.53 -1.75
CA LYS A 50 -6.79 -27.34 -2.34
C LYS A 50 -6.80 -27.08 -3.86
N GLN A 51 -7.91 -27.26 -4.54
CA GLN A 51 -8.01 -26.99 -5.98
C GLN A 51 -8.31 -25.53 -6.33
N ASN A 52 -8.85 -24.72 -5.42
CA ASN A 52 -9.08 -23.28 -5.60
C ASN A 52 -8.19 -22.51 -4.63
N SER A 53 -7.18 -21.81 -5.15
CA SER A 53 -6.38 -20.90 -4.34
C SER A 53 -7.18 -19.61 -4.08
N HIS A 54 -7.28 -19.21 -2.83
CA HIS A 54 -7.83 -17.91 -2.46
C HIS A 54 -6.67 -16.96 -2.17
N VAL A 55 -6.71 -15.74 -2.68
CA VAL A 55 -5.69 -14.71 -2.53
C VAL A 55 -6.28 -13.54 -1.79
N TYR A 56 -5.68 -13.18 -0.67
CA TYR A 56 -6.04 -12.02 0.13
C TYR A 56 -5.05 -10.89 -0.11
N ILE A 57 -5.57 -9.73 -0.55
CA ILE A 57 -4.76 -8.54 -0.84
C ILE A 57 -4.99 -7.48 0.22
N GLY A 58 -3.94 -7.13 0.97
CA GLY A 58 -3.94 -5.97 1.86
C GLY A 58 -3.67 -4.68 1.08
N THR A 59 -4.53 -3.66 1.24
CA THR A 59 -4.48 -2.43 0.45
C THR A 59 -4.15 -1.20 1.31
N GLY A 60 -5.07 -0.29 1.48
CA GLY A 60 -5.01 0.92 2.29
C GLY A 60 -6.41 1.44 2.56
N SER A 61 -6.54 2.68 2.98
CA SER A 61 -7.84 3.32 3.15
C SER A 61 -8.69 3.23 1.88
N VAL A 62 -10.00 3.10 2.02
CA VAL A 62 -10.95 3.07 0.88
C VAL A 62 -10.91 4.35 0.05
N GLN A 63 -10.54 5.49 0.66
CA GLN A 63 -10.33 6.76 -0.03
C GLN A 63 -8.93 6.88 -0.65
N GLY A 64 -8.02 5.95 -0.33
CA GLY A 64 -6.65 5.97 -0.83
C GLY A 64 -6.51 5.28 -2.19
N VAL A 65 -5.32 5.43 -2.77
CA VAL A 65 -4.99 4.92 -4.11
C VAL A 65 -4.92 3.38 -4.17
N TYR A 66 -4.47 2.72 -3.12
CA TYR A 66 -4.22 1.27 -3.13
C TYR A 66 -5.51 0.45 -3.20
N PHE A 67 -6.58 0.89 -2.52
CA PHE A 67 -7.84 0.15 -2.49
C PHE A 67 -8.49 0.00 -3.88
N PRO A 68 -8.71 1.07 -4.66
CA PRO A 68 -9.25 0.94 -6.01
C PRO A 68 -8.32 0.14 -6.94
N ILE A 69 -7.00 0.28 -6.84
CA ILE A 69 -6.04 -0.50 -7.64
C ILE A 69 -6.13 -1.99 -7.30
N GLY A 70 -6.17 -2.35 -6.01
CA GLY A 70 -6.40 -3.73 -5.55
C GLY A 70 -7.71 -4.30 -6.09
N GLY A 71 -8.77 -3.49 -6.12
CA GLY A 71 -10.07 -3.85 -6.71
C GLY A 71 -9.98 -4.19 -8.19
N VAL A 72 -9.16 -3.46 -8.94
CA VAL A 72 -8.90 -3.77 -10.36
C VAL A 72 -8.20 -5.11 -10.51
N ILE A 73 -7.13 -5.34 -9.74
CA ILE A 73 -6.36 -6.60 -9.77
C ILE A 73 -7.26 -7.79 -9.44
N CYS A 74 -8.03 -7.70 -8.35
CA CYS A 74 -8.98 -8.76 -7.99
C CYS A 74 -10.04 -8.99 -9.08
N ARG A 75 -10.55 -7.94 -9.71
CA ARG A 75 -11.50 -8.07 -10.81
C ARG A 75 -10.90 -8.80 -12.01
N LEU A 76 -9.65 -8.49 -12.40
CA LEU A 76 -8.95 -9.16 -13.50
C LEU A 76 -8.77 -10.65 -13.19
N LEU A 77 -8.28 -10.98 -12.00
CA LEU A 77 -8.14 -12.37 -11.55
C LEU A 77 -9.49 -13.09 -11.53
N ASN A 78 -10.50 -12.51 -10.89
CA ASN A 78 -11.79 -13.17 -10.70
C ASN A 78 -12.53 -13.46 -12.01
N ARG A 79 -12.30 -12.66 -13.07
CA ARG A 79 -12.87 -12.91 -14.41
C ARG A 79 -12.39 -14.22 -15.02
N LYS A 80 -11.17 -14.67 -14.69
CA LYS A 80 -10.56 -15.89 -15.24
C LYS A 80 -10.42 -17.03 -14.22
N THR A 81 -11.17 -16.97 -13.11
CA THR A 81 -11.15 -18.01 -12.07
C THR A 81 -11.38 -19.42 -12.65
N TYR A 82 -12.22 -19.55 -13.70
CA TYR A 82 -12.47 -20.83 -14.36
C TYR A 82 -11.25 -21.40 -15.06
N ILE A 83 -10.24 -20.57 -15.43
CA ILE A 83 -8.99 -20.99 -16.05
C ILE A 83 -7.96 -21.41 -15.01
N HIS A 84 -7.61 -20.46 -14.09
CA HIS A 84 -6.48 -20.65 -13.18
C HIS A 84 -6.88 -21.09 -11.78
N ARG A 85 -8.18 -21.09 -11.45
CA ARG A 85 -8.77 -21.47 -10.16
C ARG A 85 -8.29 -20.64 -8.98
N ILE A 86 -8.01 -19.34 -9.22
CA ILE A 86 -7.64 -18.38 -8.19
C ILE A 86 -8.80 -17.42 -7.99
N ARG A 87 -9.21 -17.22 -6.74
CA ARG A 87 -10.13 -16.18 -6.32
C ARG A 87 -9.37 -15.13 -5.53
N CYS A 88 -9.73 -13.88 -5.72
CA CYS A 88 -9.11 -12.75 -5.08
C CYS A 88 -10.11 -11.97 -4.24
N THR A 89 -9.73 -11.65 -3.03
CA THR A 89 -10.41 -10.71 -2.12
C THR A 89 -9.41 -9.64 -1.68
N LEU A 90 -9.87 -8.41 -1.54
CA LEU A 90 -9.04 -7.31 -1.04
C LEU A 90 -9.61 -6.79 0.28
N GLU A 91 -8.73 -6.26 1.12
CA GLU A 91 -9.10 -5.65 2.39
C GLU A 91 -8.56 -4.22 2.49
N SER A 92 -9.38 -3.33 3.05
CA SER A 92 -8.95 -2.00 3.45
C SER A 92 -8.14 -2.08 4.74
N THR A 93 -6.98 -1.44 4.78
CA THR A 93 -6.03 -1.56 5.88
C THR A 93 -5.50 -0.20 6.33
N GLY A 94 -4.70 -0.22 7.40
CA GLY A 94 -3.95 0.93 7.89
C GLY A 94 -2.73 1.33 7.04
N GLY A 95 -2.51 0.69 5.87
CA GLY A 95 -1.42 1.02 4.94
C GLY A 95 -0.14 0.22 5.15
N SER A 96 0.96 0.71 4.55
CA SER A 96 2.20 -0.05 4.30
C SER A 96 2.79 -0.78 5.51
N VAL A 97 2.91 -0.11 6.66
CA VAL A 97 3.54 -0.72 7.86
C VAL A 97 2.69 -1.87 8.40
N TYR A 98 1.37 -1.64 8.49
CA TYR A 98 0.43 -2.69 8.88
C TYR A 98 0.47 -3.85 7.89
N ASN A 99 0.40 -3.55 6.61
CA ASN A 99 0.42 -4.54 5.52
C ASN A 99 1.65 -5.45 5.57
N LEU A 100 2.83 -4.87 5.73
CA LEU A 100 4.10 -5.62 5.76
C LEU A 100 4.22 -6.52 7.00
N ARG A 101 3.65 -6.10 8.14
CA ARG A 101 3.56 -6.96 9.34
C ARG A 101 2.58 -8.11 9.14
N GLN A 102 1.38 -7.81 8.62
CA GLN A 102 0.36 -8.83 8.36
C GLN A 102 0.78 -9.82 7.27
N LEU A 103 1.53 -9.35 6.26
CA LEU A 103 2.14 -10.22 5.26
C LEU A 103 3.17 -11.18 5.89
N ARG A 104 3.97 -10.72 6.83
CA ARG A 104 4.95 -11.54 7.55
C ARG A 104 4.30 -12.62 8.44
N GLU A 105 3.10 -12.35 8.91
CA GLU A 105 2.28 -13.24 9.74
C GLU A 105 1.36 -14.15 8.90
N ASP A 106 1.52 -14.15 7.55
CA ASP A 106 0.70 -14.91 6.59
C ASP A 106 -0.81 -14.60 6.64
N ASN A 107 -1.20 -13.41 7.17
CA ASN A 107 -2.58 -12.95 7.18
C ASN A 107 -3.01 -12.38 5.81
N PHE A 108 -2.07 -11.97 4.97
CA PHE A 108 -2.26 -11.62 3.56
C PHE A 108 -1.28 -12.39 2.69
N ASP A 109 -1.68 -12.68 1.46
CA ASP A 109 -0.80 -13.30 0.46
C ASP A 109 0.03 -12.25 -0.28
N ILE A 110 -0.55 -11.08 -0.53
CA ILE A 110 0.06 -9.98 -1.26
C ILE A 110 -0.40 -8.66 -0.64
N VAL A 111 0.48 -7.67 -0.60
CA VAL A 111 0.12 -6.36 -0.06
C VAL A 111 0.70 -5.22 -0.88
N PHE A 112 0.04 -4.05 -0.81
CA PHE A 112 0.65 -2.80 -1.24
C PHE A 112 1.53 -2.23 -0.15
N ALA A 113 2.70 -1.73 -0.56
CA ALA A 113 3.60 -0.98 0.31
C ALA A 113 4.29 0.15 -0.47
N GLN A 114 4.57 1.26 0.20
CA GLN A 114 5.50 2.24 -0.36
C GLN A 114 6.92 1.65 -0.40
N SER A 115 7.68 2.06 -1.37
CA SER A 115 9.01 1.52 -1.64
C SER A 115 10.00 1.70 -0.49
N ASP A 116 9.90 2.79 0.28
CA ASP A 116 10.73 3.01 1.47
C ASP A 116 10.36 2.06 2.62
N TRP A 117 9.08 1.79 2.84
CA TRP A 117 8.64 0.82 3.84
C TRP A 117 8.97 -0.62 3.43
N GLN A 118 8.89 -0.94 2.12
CA GLN A 118 9.37 -2.21 1.58
C GLN A 118 10.86 -2.42 1.92
N PHE A 119 11.70 -1.42 1.65
CA PHE A 119 13.13 -1.45 1.97
C PHE A 119 13.36 -1.59 3.48
N ASN A 120 12.71 -0.75 4.29
CA ASN A 120 12.88 -0.77 5.74
C ASN A 120 12.44 -2.09 6.38
N ALA A 121 11.39 -2.72 5.87
CA ALA A 121 10.94 -4.03 6.36
C ALA A 121 11.91 -5.15 5.97
N TYR A 122 12.46 -5.10 4.75
CA TYR A 122 13.44 -6.06 4.27
C TYR A 122 14.72 -6.00 5.12
N GLU A 123 15.25 -4.78 5.37
CA GLU A 123 16.46 -4.54 6.14
C GLU A 123 16.23 -4.60 7.67
N GLY A 124 14.99 -4.56 8.14
CA GLY A 124 14.67 -4.54 9.58
C GLY A 124 15.11 -3.27 10.28
N ILE A 125 14.95 -2.12 9.64
CA ILE A 125 15.37 -0.81 10.16
C ILE A 125 14.17 0.12 10.40
N SER A 126 14.43 1.26 11.02
CA SER A 126 13.41 2.27 11.31
C SER A 126 12.25 1.67 12.14
N THR A 127 11.01 1.79 11.68
CA THR A 127 9.83 1.26 12.41
C THR A 127 9.81 -0.28 12.51
N PHE A 128 10.67 -0.98 11.74
CA PHE A 128 10.78 -2.44 11.73
C PHE A 128 11.98 -3.00 12.52
N GLU A 129 12.73 -2.17 13.27
CA GLU A 129 13.86 -2.63 14.09
C GLU A 129 13.47 -3.76 15.07
N LYS A 130 12.32 -3.62 15.73
CA LYS A 130 11.79 -4.63 16.65
C LYS A 130 11.30 -5.89 15.93
N ASP A 131 10.84 -5.74 14.69
CA ASP A 131 10.33 -6.83 13.86
C ASP A 131 11.49 -7.64 13.22
N LYS A 132 12.72 -7.11 13.23
CA LYS A 132 13.94 -7.64 12.60
C LYS A 132 13.82 -7.72 11.06
N PRO A 133 14.90 -7.96 10.31
CA PRO A 133 14.85 -8.12 8.86
C PRO A 133 13.83 -9.15 8.39
N ASN A 134 13.21 -8.89 7.23
CA ASN A 134 12.37 -9.84 6.53
C ASN A 134 13.02 -10.26 5.20
N PRO A 135 14.00 -11.18 5.20
CA PRO A 135 14.72 -11.59 3.99
C PRO A 135 13.83 -12.38 3.02
N ASN A 136 12.65 -12.81 3.45
CA ASN A 136 11.69 -13.53 2.62
C ASN A 136 10.72 -12.61 1.87
N LEU A 137 10.81 -11.30 2.06
CA LEU A 137 9.99 -10.33 1.32
C LEU A 137 10.41 -10.33 -0.16
N ARG A 138 9.41 -10.42 -1.06
CA ARG A 138 9.60 -10.46 -2.51
C ARG A 138 8.71 -9.44 -3.20
N ALA A 139 9.26 -8.75 -4.20
CA ALA A 139 8.48 -7.86 -5.04
C ALA A 139 7.73 -8.63 -6.14
N VAL A 140 6.52 -8.21 -6.41
CA VAL A 140 5.70 -8.72 -7.51
C VAL A 140 5.78 -7.78 -8.71
N PHE A 141 5.52 -6.50 -8.48
CA PHE A 141 5.73 -5.40 -9.43
C PHE A 141 5.74 -4.04 -8.73
N ALA A 142 6.28 -3.05 -9.44
CA ALA A 142 6.22 -1.66 -9.04
C ALA A 142 5.06 -0.93 -9.71
N LEU A 143 4.48 0.03 -9.02
CA LEU A 143 3.52 0.99 -9.55
C LEU A 143 4.20 2.34 -9.77
N GLU A 144 3.40 3.34 -10.14
CA GLU A 144 3.89 4.71 -10.39
C GLU A 144 4.51 5.32 -9.13
N ALA A 145 5.45 6.24 -9.35
CA ALA A 145 5.96 7.08 -8.27
C ALA A 145 4.91 8.12 -7.86
N ASP A 146 4.94 8.48 -6.59
CA ASP A 146 4.22 9.60 -6.01
C ASP A 146 5.20 10.77 -5.82
N PRO A 147 5.37 11.64 -6.85
CA PRO A 147 6.36 12.69 -6.81
C PRO A 147 6.01 13.78 -5.81
N LEU A 148 7.06 14.37 -5.22
CA LEU A 148 6.95 15.54 -4.38
C LEU A 148 6.67 16.78 -5.25
N ALA A 149 5.60 17.50 -4.98
CA ALA A 149 5.24 18.74 -5.62
C ALA A 149 5.72 19.93 -4.80
N LEU A 150 6.54 20.79 -5.39
CA LEU A 150 6.84 22.13 -4.86
C LEU A 150 5.94 23.13 -5.58
N ILE A 151 5.07 23.77 -4.82
CA ILE A 151 4.02 24.68 -5.34
C ILE A 151 4.21 26.06 -4.77
N VAL A 152 4.16 27.04 -5.67
CA VAL A 152 4.25 28.47 -5.36
C VAL A 152 3.18 29.24 -6.14
N ARG A 153 2.94 30.49 -5.79
CA ARG A 153 2.13 31.39 -6.61
C ARG A 153 2.78 31.64 -7.98
N GLN A 154 1.94 31.81 -9.00
CA GLN A 154 2.42 32.07 -10.37
C GLN A 154 3.32 33.31 -10.50
N ASP A 155 3.04 34.36 -9.70
CA ASP A 155 3.80 35.63 -9.65
C ASP A 155 5.00 35.58 -8.71
N SER A 156 5.30 34.43 -8.09
CA SER A 156 6.46 34.23 -7.22
C SER A 156 7.77 34.28 -8.00
N GLU A 157 8.79 34.89 -7.40
CA GLU A 157 10.18 34.90 -7.89
C GLU A 157 10.90 33.55 -7.70
N ILE A 158 10.27 32.59 -7.05
CA ILE A 158 10.85 31.24 -6.83
C ILE A 158 10.78 30.46 -8.14
N GLU A 159 11.95 30.11 -8.69
CA GLU A 159 12.11 29.37 -9.94
C GLU A 159 12.83 28.02 -9.75
N SER A 160 13.48 27.83 -8.58
CA SER A 160 14.19 26.61 -8.21
C SER A 160 13.96 26.24 -6.75
N PHE A 161 14.33 25.01 -6.37
CA PHE A 161 14.31 24.58 -4.97
C PHE A 161 15.25 25.43 -4.09
N ASP A 162 16.35 25.95 -4.65
CA ASP A 162 17.34 26.73 -3.92
C ASP A 162 16.83 28.11 -3.54
N ASP A 163 15.85 28.65 -4.25
CA ASP A 163 15.21 29.94 -3.94
C ASP A 163 14.30 29.87 -2.69
N LEU A 164 14.14 28.69 -2.11
CA LEU A 164 13.44 28.52 -0.82
C LEU A 164 14.24 29.04 0.37
N GLN A 165 15.54 29.36 0.18
CA GLN A 165 16.34 29.96 1.24
C GLN A 165 15.75 31.32 1.65
N ASN A 166 15.67 31.53 2.98
CA ASN A 166 15.06 32.70 3.59
C ASN A 166 13.57 32.93 3.25
N ARG A 167 12.85 31.92 2.73
CA ARG A 167 11.41 31.97 2.48
C ARG A 167 10.64 31.35 3.63
N VAL A 168 9.33 31.66 3.72
CA VAL A 168 8.38 31.03 4.61
C VAL A 168 7.78 29.83 3.87
N VAL A 169 8.01 28.62 4.37
CA VAL A 169 7.58 27.38 3.68
C VAL A 169 6.68 26.52 4.57
N SER A 170 5.91 25.64 3.97
CA SER A 170 5.22 24.57 4.70
C SER A 170 5.52 23.20 4.09
N PHE A 171 5.82 22.24 4.96
CA PHE A 171 6.03 20.83 4.66
C PHE A 171 4.88 19.96 5.18
N GLY A 172 3.73 20.59 5.43
CA GLY A 172 2.59 19.94 6.05
C GLY A 172 2.68 19.85 7.58
N TYR A 173 1.78 19.08 8.18
CA TYR A 173 1.82 18.83 9.62
C TYR A 173 2.99 17.91 10.01
N ALA A 174 3.32 17.85 11.31
CA ALA A 174 4.55 17.20 11.80
C ALA A 174 4.74 15.72 11.42
N ARG A 175 3.66 14.99 11.15
CA ARG A 175 3.69 13.57 10.77
C ARG A 175 3.30 13.34 9.32
N ALA A 176 3.24 14.38 8.49
CA ALA A 176 2.93 14.25 7.08
C ALA A 176 3.97 13.37 6.38
N LEU A 177 3.51 12.57 5.44
CA LEU A 177 4.32 11.57 4.76
C LEU A 177 5.49 12.19 3.99
N GLN A 178 5.25 13.35 3.34
CA GLN A 178 6.27 14.08 2.59
C GLN A 178 7.46 14.55 3.44
N ASN A 179 7.29 14.70 4.78
CA ASN A 179 8.38 15.16 5.63
C ASN A 179 9.63 14.28 5.55
N ARG A 180 9.46 12.95 5.44
CA ARG A 180 10.61 12.02 5.31
C ARG A 180 11.39 12.24 4.02
N ILE A 181 10.66 12.47 2.91
CA ILE A 181 11.26 12.75 1.60
C ILE A 181 12.01 14.07 1.64
N ILE A 182 11.39 15.09 2.25
CA ILE A 182 11.97 16.43 2.42
C ILE A 182 13.19 16.35 3.33
N ASP A 183 13.13 15.67 4.46
CA ASP A 183 14.26 15.50 5.38
C ASP A 183 15.47 14.84 4.69
N ASP A 184 15.23 13.85 3.84
CA ASP A 184 16.27 13.21 3.06
C ASP A 184 16.88 14.17 2.02
N LEU A 185 16.05 14.95 1.32
CA LEU A 185 16.52 15.97 0.37
C LEU A 185 17.33 17.05 1.06
N LEU A 186 16.86 17.56 2.21
CA LEU A 186 17.56 18.57 2.99
C LEU A 186 18.92 18.07 3.48
N LYS A 187 19.02 16.79 3.88
CA LYS A 187 20.31 16.17 4.28
C LYS A 187 21.32 16.18 3.15
N VAL A 188 20.94 15.79 1.93
CA VAL A 188 21.85 15.80 0.77
C VAL A 188 22.25 17.22 0.40
N LYS A 189 21.33 18.16 0.45
CA LYS A 189 21.61 19.59 0.25
C LYS A 189 22.39 20.23 1.41
N LYS A 190 22.61 19.51 2.53
CA LYS A 190 23.22 20.03 3.77
C LYS A 190 22.46 21.23 4.34
N TRP A 191 21.16 21.24 4.15
CA TRP A 191 20.25 22.26 4.67
C TRP A 191 19.64 21.82 6.01
N THR A 192 19.30 22.83 6.81
CA THR A 192 18.61 22.71 8.07
C THR A 192 17.41 23.67 8.12
N SER A 193 16.64 23.65 9.19
CA SER A 193 15.57 24.65 9.39
C SER A 193 16.06 26.10 9.35
N LYS A 194 17.35 26.35 9.61
CA LYS A 194 17.97 27.70 9.57
C LYS A 194 18.11 28.26 8.16
N ASN A 195 18.01 27.46 7.12
CA ASN A 195 18.05 27.90 5.74
C ASN A 195 16.74 28.59 5.32
N PHE A 196 15.66 28.38 6.06
CA PHE A 196 14.36 28.97 5.82
C PHE A 196 14.11 30.14 6.77
N LYS A 197 13.37 31.15 6.32
CA LYS A 197 12.89 32.22 7.21
C LYS A 197 11.98 31.64 8.30
N GLN A 198 11.09 30.74 7.90
CA GLN A 198 10.19 30.01 8.79
C GLN A 198 9.66 28.73 8.13
N ILE A 199 9.55 27.64 8.89
CA ILE A 199 8.80 26.45 8.48
C ILE A 199 7.48 26.44 9.27
N LYS A 200 6.36 26.67 8.59
CA LYS A 200 5.03 26.59 9.19
C LYS A 200 4.50 25.14 9.14
N ARG A 201 3.87 24.72 10.22
CA ARG A 201 3.19 23.42 10.31
C ARG A 201 1.70 23.63 10.01
N ILE A 202 1.31 23.34 8.78
CA ILE A 202 -0.04 23.57 8.25
C ILE A 202 -0.64 22.22 7.87
N ASN A 203 -1.92 22.01 8.16
CA ASN A 203 -2.61 20.81 7.70
C ASN A 203 -2.65 20.75 6.17
N ASP A 204 -2.55 19.56 5.60
CA ASP A 204 -2.41 19.38 4.17
C ASP A 204 -3.56 20.07 3.39
N ASN A 205 -4.79 19.98 3.89
CA ASN A 205 -5.97 20.62 3.28
C ASN A 205 -5.97 22.17 3.32
N GLN A 206 -5.09 22.78 4.08
CA GLN A 206 -4.96 24.24 4.18
C GLN A 206 -3.73 24.80 3.43
N GLN A 207 -2.79 23.94 3.03
CA GLN A 207 -1.53 24.40 2.46
C GLN A 207 -1.72 25.26 1.20
N ILE A 208 -2.63 24.85 0.31
CA ILE A 208 -2.90 25.59 -0.93
C ILE A 208 -3.51 26.96 -0.64
N SER A 209 -4.50 27.06 0.24
CA SER A 209 -5.09 28.36 0.61
C SER A 209 -4.09 29.28 1.30
N GLU A 210 -3.14 28.75 2.06
CA GLU A 210 -2.09 29.53 2.71
C GLU A 210 -1.07 30.10 1.70
N VAL A 211 -0.76 29.37 0.60
CA VAL A 211 0.03 29.92 -0.53
C VAL A 211 -0.76 31.00 -1.24
N CYS A 212 -2.04 30.77 -1.53
CA CYS A 212 -2.90 31.74 -2.21
C CYS A 212 -3.02 33.05 -1.43
N SER A 213 -3.12 32.96 -0.12
CA SER A 213 -3.19 34.13 0.80
C SER A 213 -1.82 34.76 1.08
N SER A 214 -0.74 34.26 0.46
CA SER A 214 0.65 34.74 0.71
C SER A 214 1.12 34.61 2.17
N ASN A 215 0.47 33.74 2.95
CA ASN A 215 0.89 33.43 4.31
C ASN A 215 2.12 32.51 4.34
N VAL A 216 2.36 31.76 3.28
CA VAL A 216 3.59 31.03 2.97
C VAL A 216 3.99 31.29 1.53
N ASP A 217 5.30 31.28 1.26
CA ASP A 217 5.86 31.49 -0.09
C ASP A 217 5.77 30.19 -0.91
N ALA A 218 5.88 29.02 -0.27
CA ALA A 218 5.88 27.73 -0.92
C ALA A 218 5.35 26.62 -0.02
N VAL A 219 4.76 25.59 -0.66
CA VAL A 219 4.34 24.34 0.00
C VAL A 219 4.88 23.13 -0.73
N LEU A 220 5.11 22.05 0.01
CA LEU A 220 5.50 20.75 -0.52
C LEU A 220 4.45 19.69 -0.17
N LEU A 221 3.90 19.05 -1.22
CA LEU A 221 2.84 18.05 -1.14
C LEU A 221 3.18 16.82 -1.99
N LEU A 222 2.58 15.67 -1.70
CA LEU A 222 2.65 14.51 -2.58
C LEU A 222 1.61 14.62 -3.70
N SER A 223 1.94 14.12 -4.90
CA SER A 223 1.04 14.20 -6.06
C SER A 223 -0.28 13.47 -5.83
N SER A 224 -0.28 12.40 -5.05
CA SER A 224 -1.48 11.63 -4.70
C SER A 224 -2.55 12.44 -3.96
N SER A 225 -2.15 13.51 -3.27
CA SER A 225 -3.06 14.39 -2.53
C SER A 225 -3.50 15.63 -3.32
N LEU A 226 -2.85 15.95 -4.45
CA LEU A 226 -3.06 17.24 -5.16
C LEU A 226 -4.50 17.42 -5.66
N ASN A 227 -5.13 16.39 -6.19
CA ASN A 227 -6.51 16.50 -6.69
C ASN A 227 -7.47 17.00 -5.62
N ASP A 228 -7.32 16.52 -4.38
CA ASP A 228 -8.20 16.90 -3.28
C ASP A 228 -7.91 18.34 -2.81
N HIS A 229 -6.66 18.77 -2.84
CA HIS A 229 -6.27 20.10 -2.40
C HIS A 229 -6.48 21.21 -3.45
N LEU A 230 -6.53 20.85 -4.73
CA LEU A 230 -6.74 21.81 -5.82
C LEU A 230 -8.21 21.92 -6.26
N LYS A 231 -9.11 21.08 -5.74
CA LYS A 231 -10.55 21.08 -6.10
C LYS A 231 -11.24 22.42 -5.82
N ASP A 232 -10.88 23.04 -4.70
CA ASP A 232 -11.51 24.25 -4.17
C ASP A 232 -10.59 25.46 -4.39
N LEU A 233 -9.70 25.40 -5.41
CA LEU A 233 -8.82 26.50 -5.75
C LEU A 233 -9.65 27.71 -6.24
N ASP A 234 -9.47 28.86 -5.57
CA ASP A 234 -10.07 30.11 -5.97
C ASP A 234 -9.62 30.51 -7.38
N GLU A 235 -10.53 30.92 -8.27
CA GLU A 235 -10.22 31.38 -9.64
C GLU A 235 -9.18 32.52 -9.67
N GLY A 236 -9.10 33.31 -8.59
CA GLY A 236 -8.10 34.36 -8.41
C GLY A 236 -6.69 33.87 -8.07
N CYS A 237 -6.54 32.62 -7.61
CA CYS A 237 -5.25 32.08 -7.19
C CYS A 237 -4.59 31.24 -8.30
N LYS A 238 -3.59 31.82 -8.95
CA LYS A 238 -2.76 31.13 -9.95
C LYS A 238 -1.51 30.54 -9.32
N LEU A 239 -1.27 29.26 -9.52
CA LEU A 239 -0.16 28.50 -8.97
C LEU A 239 0.73 27.93 -10.07
N LYS A 240 2.01 27.69 -9.75
CA LYS A 240 2.96 26.97 -10.61
C LYS A 240 3.71 25.90 -9.81
N PHE A 241 4.12 24.84 -10.51
CA PHE A 241 5.07 23.88 -9.99
C PHE A 241 6.49 24.36 -10.21
N ILE A 242 7.34 24.16 -9.24
CA ILE A 242 8.79 24.34 -9.34
C ILE A 242 9.47 22.98 -9.43
N ALA A 243 10.45 22.85 -10.32
CA ALA A 243 11.19 21.60 -10.48
C ALA A 243 12.01 21.26 -9.21
N ILE A 244 12.02 19.96 -8.86
CA ILE A 244 12.88 19.42 -7.82
C ILE A 244 13.84 18.45 -8.53
N GLU A 245 14.98 18.98 -8.95
CA GLU A 245 15.99 18.28 -9.76
C GLU A 245 17.41 18.79 -9.44
N GLY A 246 18.42 18.23 -10.07
CA GLY A 246 19.82 18.60 -9.89
C GLY A 246 20.65 17.46 -9.31
N ALA A 247 21.95 17.75 -9.11
CA ALA A 247 22.94 16.75 -8.70
C ALA A 247 22.60 16.07 -7.35
N GLU A 248 22.06 16.84 -6.41
CA GLU A 248 21.68 16.33 -5.09
C GLU A 248 20.48 15.36 -5.18
N VAL A 249 19.51 15.64 -6.04
CA VAL A 249 18.39 14.71 -6.30
C VAL A 249 18.90 13.46 -6.99
N ASP A 250 19.85 13.58 -7.92
CA ASP A 250 20.47 12.46 -8.61
C ASP A 250 21.24 11.56 -7.64
N GLU A 251 22.01 12.17 -6.71
CA GLU A 251 22.68 11.46 -5.63
C GLU A 251 21.71 10.76 -4.70
N LEU A 252 20.63 11.43 -4.30
CA LEU A 252 19.60 10.88 -3.43
C LEU A 252 18.92 9.64 -4.05
N VAL A 253 18.51 9.77 -5.31
CA VAL A 253 17.87 8.65 -6.05
C VAL A 253 18.85 7.50 -6.29
N LYS A 254 20.13 7.79 -6.48
CA LYS A 254 21.17 6.76 -6.65
C LYS A 254 21.51 6.05 -5.34
N SER A 255 21.57 6.78 -4.23
CA SER A 255 21.97 6.24 -2.92
C SER A 255 20.85 5.50 -2.19
N LYS A 256 19.59 5.80 -2.51
CA LYS A 256 18.42 5.21 -1.87
C LYS A 256 17.52 4.53 -2.91
N PRO A 257 17.57 3.19 -3.02
CA PRO A 257 16.93 2.44 -4.12
C PRO A 257 15.41 2.54 -4.15
N TYR A 258 14.79 3.05 -3.11
CA TYR A 258 13.36 3.25 -3.02
C TYR A 258 12.88 4.59 -3.58
N TYR A 259 13.78 5.56 -3.88
CA TYR A 259 13.42 6.76 -4.62
C TYR A 259 13.54 6.54 -6.13
N ARG A 260 12.75 7.29 -6.87
CA ARG A 260 12.81 7.32 -8.33
C ARG A 260 12.48 8.71 -8.86
N LYS A 261 13.12 9.06 -9.97
CA LYS A 261 12.78 10.29 -10.72
C LYS A 261 11.36 10.18 -11.28
N SER A 262 10.65 11.27 -11.26
CA SER A 262 9.31 11.40 -11.82
C SER A 262 9.09 12.81 -12.34
N TYR A 263 7.88 13.12 -12.74
CA TYR A 263 7.55 14.43 -13.28
C TYR A 263 6.05 14.71 -13.23
N PHE A 264 5.69 15.96 -13.27
CA PHE A 264 4.34 16.43 -13.56
C PHE A 264 4.23 16.72 -15.05
N SER A 265 3.19 16.18 -15.71
CA SER A 265 2.97 16.40 -17.14
C SER A 265 2.38 17.81 -17.37
N LYS A 266 2.54 18.34 -18.58
CA LYS A 266 1.86 19.59 -18.99
C LYS A 266 0.36 19.45 -18.73
N GLY A 267 -0.21 20.43 -18.00
CA GLY A 267 -1.64 20.51 -17.72
C GLY A 267 -2.22 19.38 -16.86
N GLU A 268 -1.39 18.63 -16.10
CA GLU A 268 -1.85 17.47 -15.31
C GLU A 268 -2.67 17.89 -14.08
N PHE A 269 -2.22 18.91 -13.35
CA PHE A 269 -2.88 19.44 -12.15
C PHE A 269 -3.09 20.95 -12.21
N LEU A 270 -2.14 21.67 -12.76
CA LEU A 270 -2.12 23.11 -12.94
C LEU A 270 -1.89 23.42 -14.42
N ASP A 271 -2.18 24.65 -14.85
CA ASP A 271 -1.90 25.12 -16.21
C ASP A 271 -0.39 25.28 -16.46
N SER A 272 0.36 24.22 -16.16
CA SER A 272 1.80 24.20 -16.40
C SER A 272 2.06 24.07 -17.91
N PRO A 273 2.80 25.01 -18.53
CA PRO A 273 3.06 25.01 -19.96
C PRO A 273 4.03 23.90 -20.39
N LYS A 274 4.79 23.35 -19.46
CA LYS A 274 5.83 22.35 -19.71
C LYS A 274 5.79 21.22 -18.68
N LYS A 275 6.52 20.14 -18.96
CA LYS A 275 6.84 19.09 -18.01
C LYS A 275 7.71 19.63 -16.87
N VAL A 276 7.40 19.28 -15.62
CA VAL A 276 8.16 19.71 -14.44
C VAL A 276 8.74 18.48 -13.76
N SER A 277 10.08 18.43 -13.67
CA SER A 277 10.81 17.32 -13.06
C SER A 277 10.63 17.28 -11.55
N SER A 278 10.60 16.08 -11.00
CA SER A 278 10.58 15.82 -9.56
C SER A 278 11.09 14.41 -9.27
N PHE A 279 10.99 13.99 -8.03
CA PHE A 279 11.25 12.62 -7.56
C PHE A 279 10.28 12.25 -6.43
N GLY A 280 10.19 10.98 -6.11
CA GLY A 280 9.33 10.52 -5.03
C GLY A 280 9.47 9.04 -4.71
N LEU A 281 8.61 8.57 -3.85
CA LEU A 281 8.51 7.16 -3.50
C LEU A 281 7.62 6.43 -4.50
N GLY A 282 7.98 5.19 -4.82
CA GLY A 282 7.12 4.29 -5.57
C GLY A 282 6.11 3.58 -4.66
N ALA A 283 5.07 3.05 -5.26
CA ALA A 283 4.26 2.01 -4.65
C ALA A 283 4.72 0.66 -5.19
N THR A 284 4.75 -0.36 -4.34
CA THR A 284 5.15 -1.72 -4.70
C THR A 284 4.08 -2.71 -4.27
N PHE A 285 3.94 -3.77 -5.02
CA PHE A 285 3.09 -4.90 -4.72
C PHE A 285 4.00 -6.05 -4.32
N VAL A 286 3.90 -6.53 -3.09
CA VAL A 286 4.86 -7.44 -2.48
C VAL A 286 4.18 -8.66 -1.87
N ALA A 287 4.91 -9.76 -1.81
CA ALA A 287 4.50 -11.05 -1.26
C ALA A 287 5.62 -11.65 -0.39
N GLN A 288 5.35 -12.72 0.34
CA GLN A 288 6.40 -13.56 0.91
C GLN A 288 6.93 -14.54 -0.15
N GLU A 289 8.15 -15.00 0.00
CA GLU A 289 8.74 -16.04 -0.87
C GLU A 289 7.92 -17.35 -0.85
N SER A 290 7.26 -17.64 0.29
CA SER A 290 6.37 -18.79 0.50
C SER A 290 5.06 -18.70 -0.27
N THR A 291 4.64 -17.52 -0.71
CA THR A 291 3.43 -17.34 -1.50
C THR A 291 3.52 -18.16 -2.79
N SER A 292 2.45 -18.84 -3.16
CA SER A 292 2.44 -19.75 -4.32
C SER A 292 2.95 -19.08 -5.60
N PRO A 293 4.03 -19.59 -6.23
CA PRO A 293 4.54 -19.06 -7.50
C PRO A 293 3.49 -19.07 -8.62
N LYS A 294 2.57 -20.05 -8.61
CA LYS A 294 1.44 -20.10 -9.55
C LYS A 294 0.51 -18.90 -9.37
N VAL A 295 0.21 -18.54 -8.12
CA VAL A 295 -0.64 -17.39 -7.79
C VAL A 295 0.01 -16.11 -8.30
N ILE A 296 1.26 -15.87 -7.93
CA ILE A 296 1.98 -14.63 -8.31
C ILE A 296 2.14 -14.54 -9.84
N TYR A 297 2.45 -15.66 -10.52
CA TYR A 297 2.51 -15.71 -11.97
C TYR A 297 1.19 -15.20 -12.61
N HIS A 298 0.06 -15.70 -12.17
CA HIS A 298 -1.24 -15.28 -12.71
C HIS A 298 -1.59 -13.84 -12.34
N VAL A 299 -1.23 -13.37 -11.15
CA VAL A 299 -1.40 -11.96 -10.77
C VAL A 299 -0.67 -11.03 -11.75
N VAL A 300 0.61 -11.31 -12.01
CA VAL A 300 1.43 -10.51 -12.94
C VAL A 300 0.90 -10.64 -14.37
N LYS A 301 0.56 -11.85 -14.80
CA LYS A 301 0.01 -12.12 -16.13
C LYS A 301 -1.26 -11.32 -16.40
N GLU A 302 -2.22 -11.36 -15.48
CA GLU A 302 -3.48 -10.66 -15.67
C GLU A 302 -3.30 -9.14 -15.72
N VAL A 303 -2.42 -8.57 -14.92
CA VAL A 303 -2.09 -7.13 -14.95
C VAL A 303 -1.41 -6.76 -16.27
N VAL A 304 -0.44 -7.57 -16.72
CA VAL A 304 0.38 -7.25 -17.91
C VAL A 304 -0.39 -7.49 -19.22
N GLU A 305 -1.19 -8.55 -19.31
CA GLU A 305 -2.02 -8.82 -20.50
C GLU A 305 -3.14 -7.78 -20.66
N ASN A 306 -3.67 -7.28 -19.54
CA ASN A 306 -4.72 -6.25 -19.54
C ASN A 306 -4.17 -4.86 -19.20
N PHE A 307 -2.91 -4.57 -19.58
CA PHE A 307 -2.17 -3.40 -19.08
C PHE A 307 -2.82 -2.07 -19.43
N ASN A 308 -3.38 -1.92 -20.61
CA ASN A 308 -4.05 -0.69 -21.01
C ASN A 308 -5.34 -0.44 -20.20
N ASP A 309 -6.14 -1.49 -20.00
CA ASP A 309 -7.32 -1.43 -19.16
C ASP A 309 -6.93 -1.12 -17.71
N PHE A 310 -5.89 -1.79 -17.19
CA PHE A 310 -5.35 -1.54 -15.86
C PHE A 310 -4.97 -0.07 -15.66
N LYS A 311 -4.23 0.51 -16.61
CA LYS A 311 -3.86 1.95 -16.58
C LYS A 311 -5.05 2.90 -16.61
N SER A 312 -6.10 2.57 -17.37
CA SER A 312 -7.25 3.45 -17.56
C SER A 312 -8.15 3.56 -16.32
N LEU A 313 -8.04 2.60 -15.39
CA LEU A 313 -8.96 2.46 -14.27
C LEU A 313 -8.64 3.35 -13.07
N HIS A 314 -7.46 3.98 -13.03
CA HIS A 314 -7.12 4.94 -12.00
C HIS A 314 -6.14 6.01 -12.51
N PRO A 315 -6.36 7.31 -12.21
CA PRO A 315 -5.49 8.39 -12.68
C PRO A 315 -4.02 8.21 -12.32
N SER A 316 -3.70 7.71 -11.13
CA SER A 316 -2.32 7.48 -10.67
C SER A 316 -1.57 6.38 -11.45
N LEU A 317 -2.26 5.63 -12.31
CA LEU A 317 -1.63 4.62 -13.17
C LEU A 317 -1.33 5.13 -14.59
N LYS A 318 -1.73 6.36 -14.93
CA LYS A 318 -1.62 6.88 -16.31
C LYS A 318 -0.21 6.87 -16.87
N LYS A 319 0.80 7.12 -16.03
CA LYS A 319 2.22 7.17 -16.42
C LYS A 319 2.91 5.79 -16.32
N LEU A 320 2.21 4.78 -15.78
CA LEU A 320 2.79 3.47 -15.58
C LEU A 320 3.35 2.90 -16.89
N ASN A 321 4.58 2.40 -16.84
CA ASN A 321 5.28 1.81 -17.97
C ASN A 321 5.44 0.31 -17.73
N LYS A 322 4.92 -0.50 -18.66
CA LYS A 322 5.02 -1.97 -18.57
C LYS A 322 6.45 -2.45 -18.37
N LYS A 323 7.43 -1.82 -19.04
CA LYS A 323 8.85 -2.20 -18.98
C LYS A 323 9.48 -1.91 -17.60
N GLU A 324 8.85 -1.03 -16.80
CA GLU A 324 9.37 -0.64 -15.49
C GLU A 324 8.77 -1.47 -14.35
N LEU A 325 7.71 -2.24 -14.59
CA LEU A 325 7.05 -3.05 -13.57
C LEU A 325 8.02 -3.91 -12.74
N PRO A 326 9.03 -4.61 -13.32
CA PRO A 326 9.95 -5.43 -12.54
C PRO A 326 11.11 -4.68 -11.89
N PHE A 327 11.25 -3.36 -12.10
CA PHE A 327 12.48 -2.65 -11.70
C PHE A 327 12.26 -1.41 -10.84
N ALA A 328 11.27 -0.60 -11.17
CA ALA A 328 11.20 0.77 -10.70
C ALA A 328 10.84 0.88 -9.20
N GLY A 329 11.80 1.33 -8.37
CA GLY A 329 11.61 1.47 -6.91
C GLY A 329 11.51 0.13 -6.16
N ILE A 330 11.94 -0.97 -6.81
CA ILE A 330 12.05 -2.28 -6.19
C ILE A 330 13.43 -2.39 -5.55
N SER A 331 13.45 -2.63 -4.24
CA SER A 331 14.66 -2.75 -3.42
C SER A 331 14.80 -4.13 -2.77
N VAL A 332 13.95 -5.08 -3.12
CA VAL A 332 13.98 -6.47 -2.67
C VAL A 332 13.95 -7.41 -3.88
N PRO A 333 14.37 -8.68 -3.76
CA PRO A 333 14.32 -9.62 -4.86
C PRO A 333 12.89 -9.79 -5.41
N LEU A 334 12.77 -10.04 -6.71
CA LEU A 334 11.48 -10.39 -7.32
C LEU A 334 11.02 -11.78 -6.86
N HIS A 335 9.70 -11.95 -6.79
CA HIS A 335 9.11 -13.25 -6.50
C HIS A 335 9.29 -14.23 -7.67
N PRO A 336 9.62 -15.53 -7.43
CA PRO A 336 9.85 -16.51 -8.50
C PRO A 336 8.69 -16.59 -9.51
N GLY A 337 7.44 -16.48 -9.07
CA GLY A 337 6.29 -16.46 -9.97
C GLY A 337 6.23 -15.22 -10.87
N ALA A 338 6.71 -14.07 -10.37
CA ALA A 338 6.81 -12.84 -11.16
C ALA A 338 7.95 -12.94 -12.19
N ILE A 339 9.12 -13.40 -11.75
CA ILE A 339 10.28 -13.64 -12.63
C ILE A 339 9.87 -14.50 -13.80
N ARG A 340 9.26 -15.65 -13.54
CA ARG A 340 8.81 -16.60 -14.59
C ARG A 340 7.97 -15.91 -15.67
N TYR A 341 7.01 -15.07 -15.30
CA TYR A 341 6.19 -14.40 -16.32
C TYR A 341 6.95 -13.29 -17.04
N TYR A 342 7.78 -12.52 -16.34
CA TYR A 342 8.59 -11.47 -16.97
C TYR A 342 9.63 -12.03 -17.96
N GLU A 343 10.22 -13.20 -17.68
CA GLU A 343 11.10 -13.93 -18.61
C GLU A 343 10.31 -14.43 -19.83
N GLU A 344 9.11 -15.01 -19.64
CA GLU A 344 8.24 -15.50 -20.72
C GLU A 344 7.92 -14.40 -21.73
N ILE A 345 7.76 -13.15 -21.29
CA ILE A 345 7.44 -12.01 -22.17
C ILE A 345 8.68 -11.17 -22.56
N GLY A 346 9.88 -11.59 -22.17
CA GLY A 346 11.15 -10.92 -22.49
C GLY A 346 11.40 -9.59 -21.79
N LEU A 347 10.76 -9.33 -20.65
CA LEU A 347 11.04 -8.17 -19.80
C LEU A 347 12.23 -8.41 -18.86
N LEU A 348 12.52 -9.65 -18.53
CA LEU A 348 13.75 -10.11 -17.87
C LEU A 348 14.51 -11.04 -18.81
N LYS A 349 15.85 -11.16 -18.58
CA LYS A 349 16.74 -12.06 -19.32
C LYS A 349 17.06 -13.29 -18.51
#